data_319094d9d195731a3f38ad6103c96d78
#
_entry.id   319094d9d195731a3f38ad6103c96d78
#
_cell.length_a   1.000
_cell.length_b   1.000
_cell.length_c   1.000
_cell.angle_alpha   90.00
_cell.angle_beta   90.00
_cell.angle_gamma   90.00
#
_symmetry.space_group_name_H-M   'P 1'
#
loop_
_entity.id
_entity.type
_entity.pdbx_description
1 polymer ?
#
loop_
_entity_poly.entity_id
_entity_poly.type
_entity_poly.pdbx_seq_one_letter_code
_entity_poly.pdbx_strand_id
1 'polypeptide(L)'
;KLLQNDTKVAVLSRGYKRKTTGFVFINDAHTSQDVGDEPLQFFKKFPKICVAVDENRVNGIQELQKKYPLDLVLLDHAFQHRKVKANCYILLTKFDDLYSDDFVLPTGNLRESRGGAKRAHIIIVTKCPIDLSLAKKQDIKRKLKVTSKQHVFFSTISYHNKTSGNQ
;
A
#
# COMPACT_ATOMS: atom_id res chain seq x y z
N LYS A 1 -11.71 10.27 1.01
CA LYS A 1 -13.04 9.76 1.44
C LYS A 1 -13.04 9.26 2.88
N LEU A 2 -12.12 8.37 3.31
CA LEU A 2 -12.07 7.91 4.71
C LEU A 2 -11.98 9.08 5.71
N LEU A 3 -11.10 10.05 5.43
CA LEU A 3 -10.91 11.23 6.28
C LEU A 3 -12.07 12.23 6.26
N GLN A 4 -13.00 12.11 5.31
CA GLN A 4 -14.19 12.94 5.23
C GLN A 4 -15.31 12.50 6.19
N ASN A 5 -15.22 11.26 6.72
CA ASN A 5 -16.21 10.65 7.60
C ASN A 5 -15.72 10.55 9.06
N ASP A 6 -14.83 11.44 9.50
CA ASP A 6 -14.20 11.43 10.83
C ASP A 6 -13.56 10.10 11.25
N THR A 7 -13.29 9.22 10.29
CA THR A 7 -12.65 7.93 10.55
C THR A 7 -11.22 8.14 11.06
N LYS A 8 -10.92 7.61 12.23
CA LYS A 8 -9.60 7.67 12.86
C LYS A 8 -8.68 6.65 12.22
N VAL A 9 -7.85 7.11 11.30
CA VAL A 9 -6.96 6.28 10.49
C VAL A 9 -5.53 6.40 10.96
N ALA A 10 -4.85 5.26 11.07
CA ALA A 10 -3.39 5.22 11.18
C ALA A 10 -2.77 4.51 9.98
N VAL A 11 -1.55 4.91 9.62
CA VAL A 11 -0.69 4.20 8.67
C VAL A 11 0.50 3.63 9.44
N LEU A 12 0.74 2.34 9.26
CA LEU A 12 1.90 1.64 9.81
C LEU A 12 2.76 1.09 8.68
N SER A 13 3.95 1.64 8.53
CA SER A 13 4.95 1.21 7.55
C SER A 13 6.13 0.50 8.21
N ARG A 14 7.01 -0.09 7.43
CA ARG A 14 8.26 -0.68 7.92
C ARG A 14 9.32 0.37 8.22
N GLY A 15 9.31 1.48 7.48
CA GLY A 15 10.41 2.43 7.49
C GLY A 15 11.65 1.85 6.80
N TYR A 16 11.54 1.55 5.51
CA TYR A 16 12.65 0.98 4.75
C TYR A 16 13.89 1.88 4.80
N LYS A 17 15.07 1.29 5.10
CA LYS A 17 16.37 1.98 5.25
C LYS A 17 16.42 3.08 6.33
N ARG A 18 15.49 3.10 7.28
CA ARG A 18 15.56 4.02 8.42
C ARG A 18 16.71 3.69 9.35
N LYS A 19 17.20 4.68 10.06
CA LYS A 19 18.24 4.52 11.10
C LYS A 19 17.68 4.06 12.44
N THR A 20 16.43 4.41 12.74
CA THR A 20 15.77 4.02 14.00
C THR A 20 15.30 2.57 13.94
N THR A 21 15.10 1.95 15.10
CA THR A 21 14.58 0.58 15.25
C THR A 21 13.36 0.57 16.16
N GLY A 22 12.54 -0.48 16.06
CA GLY A 22 11.33 -0.65 16.86
C GLY A 22 10.21 0.34 16.48
N PHE A 23 9.26 0.53 17.37
CA PHE A 23 8.13 1.41 17.16
C PHE A 23 8.51 2.89 17.27
N VAL A 24 8.25 3.65 16.21
CA VAL A 24 8.44 5.10 16.21
C VAL A 24 7.18 5.79 15.68
N PHE A 25 6.62 6.68 16.48
CA PHE A 25 5.56 7.59 16.09
C PHE A 25 6.15 8.78 15.35
N ILE A 26 5.68 9.06 14.12
CA ILE A 26 6.24 10.15 13.31
C ILE A 26 5.70 11.50 13.79
N ASN A 27 6.60 12.47 13.91
CA ASN A 27 6.31 13.87 14.23
C ASN A 27 7.20 14.81 13.39
N ASP A 28 7.02 16.11 13.56
CA ASP A 28 7.73 17.13 12.78
C ASP A 28 9.25 17.15 12.95
N ALA A 29 9.77 16.59 14.03
CA ALA A 29 11.22 16.52 14.29
C ALA A 29 11.92 15.42 13.48
N HIS A 30 11.18 14.45 12.93
CA HIS A 30 11.76 13.33 12.20
C HIS A 30 12.12 13.69 10.75
N THR A 31 13.24 13.15 10.31
CA THR A 31 13.70 13.18 8.92
C THR A 31 13.42 11.86 8.19
N SER A 32 13.62 11.83 6.88
CA SER A 32 13.52 10.59 6.10
C SER A 32 14.55 9.53 6.52
N GLN A 33 15.69 9.95 7.05
CA GLN A 33 16.69 9.03 7.59
C GLN A 33 16.22 8.32 8.86
N ASP A 34 15.36 8.97 9.64
CA ASP A 34 14.87 8.43 10.91
C ASP A 34 13.71 7.46 10.70
N VAL A 35 12.82 7.71 9.74
CA VAL A 35 11.56 6.97 9.61
C VAL A 35 11.31 6.39 8.21
N GLY A 36 12.13 6.74 7.22
CA GLY A 36 11.96 6.36 5.82
C GLY A 36 11.19 7.41 5.01
N ASP A 37 11.43 7.45 3.70
CA ASP A 37 10.87 8.47 2.80
C ASP A 37 9.35 8.38 2.68
N GLU A 38 8.81 7.18 2.42
CA GLU A 38 7.37 6.98 2.20
C GLU A 38 6.53 7.29 3.44
N PRO A 39 6.88 6.81 4.66
CA PRO A 39 6.13 7.15 5.86
C PRO A 39 6.15 8.66 6.17
N LEU A 40 7.29 9.32 5.94
CA LEU A 40 7.39 10.77 6.12
C LEU A 40 6.52 11.54 5.12
N GLN A 41 6.42 11.05 3.85
CA GLN A 41 5.51 11.63 2.86
C GLN A 41 4.05 11.48 3.28
N PHE A 42 3.65 10.33 3.83
CA PHE A 42 2.28 10.15 4.35
C PHE A 42 1.99 11.14 5.47
N PHE A 43 2.90 11.30 6.42
CA PHE A 43 2.77 12.23 7.52
C PHE A 43 2.58 13.68 7.04
N LYS A 44 3.44 14.15 6.14
CA LYS A 44 3.38 15.52 5.59
C LYS A 44 2.14 15.76 4.72
N LYS A 45 1.73 14.75 3.94
CA LYS A 45 0.60 14.89 3.01
C LYS A 45 -0.75 14.80 3.68
N PHE A 46 -0.86 14.08 4.78
CA PHE A 46 -2.12 13.80 5.46
C PHE A 46 -2.05 14.13 6.95
N PRO A 47 -2.10 15.42 7.33
CA PRO A 47 -1.89 15.85 8.72
C PRO A 47 -2.94 15.34 9.72
N LYS A 48 -4.08 14.82 9.23
CA LYS A 48 -5.16 14.26 10.07
C LYS A 48 -5.01 12.77 10.38
N ILE A 49 -3.96 12.10 9.89
CA ILE A 49 -3.74 10.69 10.17
C ILE A 49 -2.56 10.50 11.11
N CYS A 50 -2.61 9.41 11.87
CA CYS A 50 -1.45 8.95 12.62
C CYS A 50 -0.53 8.15 11.69
N VAL A 51 0.77 8.42 11.70
CA VAL A 51 1.75 7.63 10.96
C VAL A 51 2.80 7.10 11.92
N ALA A 52 3.06 5.81 11.82
CA ALA A 52 4.09 5.15 12.61
C ALA A 52 4.89 4.16 11.77
N VAL A 53 6.06 3.82 12.24
CA VAL A 53 6.92 2.79 11.65
C VAL A 53 7.29 1.76 12.68
N ASP A 54 7.32 0.50 12.27
CA ASP A 54 7.82 -0.63 13.06
C ASP A 54 8.15 -1.78 12.11
N GLU A 55 9.26 -2.45 12.27
CA GLU A 55 9.58 -3.70 11.55
C GLU A 55 8.71 -4.86 12.01
N ASN A 56 8.29 -4.87 13.27
CA ASN A 56 7.33 -5.81 13.84
C ASN A 56 5.91 -5.23 13.77
N ARG A 57 5.16 -5.58 12.72
CA ARG A 57 3.80 -5.09 12.50
C ARG A 57 2.82 -5.42 13.62
N VAL A 58 3.00 -6.57 14.32
CA VAL A 58 2.16 -6.95 15.46
C VAL A 58 2.36 -5.94 16.60
N ASN A 59 3.62 -5.68 16.96
CA ASN A 59 3.97 -4.69 17.97
C ASN A 59 3.48 -3.30 17.57
N GLY A 60 3.74 -2.88 16.33
CA GLY A 60 3.32 -1.56 15.84
C GLY A 60 1.81 -1.33 15.93
N ILE A 61 0.98 -2.34 15.63
CA ILE A 61 -0.47 -2.26 15.78
C ILE A 61 -0.84 -2.12 17.27
N GLN A 62 -0.24 -2.90 18.15
CA GLN A 62 -0.52 -2.85 19.59
C GLN A 62 -0.16 -1.47 20.19
N GLU A 63 0.98 -0.91 19.83
CA GLU A 63 1.39 0.41 20.29
C GLU A 63 0.49 1.53 19.77
N LEU A 64 0.05 1.44 18.51
CA LEU A 64 -0.94 2.35 17.94
C LEU A 64 -2.28 2.30 18.68
N GLN A 65 -2.80 1.09 18.96
CA GLN A 65 -4.07 0.89 19.65
C GLN A 65 -4.05 1.35 21.11
N LYS A 66 -2.90 1.24 21.80
CA LYS A 66 -2.75 1.76 23.16
C LYS A 66 -2.88 3.29 23.20
N LYS A 67 -2.40 3.97 22.17
CA LYS A 67 -2.27 5.43 22.17
C LYS A 67 -3.50 6.16 21.60
N TYR A 68 -4.23 5.52 20.68
CA TYR A 68 -5.35 6.15 19.97
C TYR A 68 -6.52 5.19 19.78
N PRO A 69 -7.77 5.67 19.94
CA PRO A 69 -8.97 4.91 19.56
C PRO A 69 -9.08 4.91 18.03
N LEU A 70 -8.43 3.98 17.36
CA LEU A 70 -8.39 3.89 15.90
C LEU A 70 -9.53 3.04 15.36
N ASP A 71 -10.15 3.52 14.28
CA ASP A 71 -11.15 2.77 13.51
C ASP A 71 -10.48 1.91 12.43
N LEU A 72 -9.33 2.36 11.91
CA LEU A 72 -8.63 1.70 10.82
C LEU A 72 -7.12 1.84 10.91
N VAL A 73 -6.40 0.73 10.72
CA VAL A 73 -4.96 0.71 10.53
C VAL A 73 -4.64 0.25 9.11
N LEU A 74 -4.01 1.11 8.32
CA LEU A 74 -3.50 0.79 6.99
C LEU A 74 -2.06 0.30 7.12
N LEU A 75 -1.83 -0.95 6.71
CA LEU A 75 -0.49 -1.54 6.71
C LEU A 75 0.14 -1.34 5.34
N ASP A 76 1.20 -0.55 5.30
CA ASP A 76 1.95 -0.29 4.09
C ASP A 76 3.00 -1.38 3.85
N HIS A 77 3.13 -1.83 2.58
CA HIS A 77 4.06 -2.88 2.16
C HIS A 77 4.03 -4.16 3.03
N ALA A 78 2.81 -4.56 3.47
CA ALA A 78 2.65 -5.66 4.43
C ALA A 78 2.03 -6.93 3.84
N PHE A 79 1.82 -7.02 2.52
CA PHE A 79 1.15 -8.18 1.91
C PHE A 79 1.84 -9.50 2.22
N GLN A 80 3.17 -9.52 2.32
CA GLN A 80 3.96 -10.70 2.67
C GLN A 80 4.11 -10.91 4.18
N HIS A 81 3.65 -9.96 5.02
CA HIS A 81 3.78 -10.06 6.48
C HIS A 81 2.68 -10.95 7.09
N ARG A 82 2.88 -12.27 7.06
CA ARG A 82 1.87 -13.28 7.40
C ARG A 82 1.53 -13.41 8.89
N LYS A 83 2.32 -12.78 9.78
CA LYS A 83 2.05 -12.77 11.24
C LYS A 83 0.85 -11.91 11.61
N VAL A 84 0.43 -10.98 10.75
CA VAL A 84 -0.79 -10.18 10.94
C VAL A 84 -1.85 -10.66 9.98
N LYS A 85 -3.03 -10.96 10.50
CA LYS A 85 -4.21 -11.27 9.69
C LYS A 85 -5.04 -9.99 9.54
N ALA A 86 -5.03 -9.42 8.34
CA ALA A 86 -5.83 -8.22 8.03
C ALA A 86 -7.24 -8.57 7.57
N ASN A 87 -8.19 -7.68 7.79
CA ASN A 87 -9.57 -7.83 7.31
C ASN A 87 -9.68 -7.65 5.78
N CYS A 88 -8.80 -6.84 5.19
CA CYS A 88 -8.75 -6.61 3.76
C CYS A 88 -7.31 -6.60 3.25
N TYR A 89 -7.05 -7.36 2.19
CA TYR A 89 -5.78 -7.40 1.50
C TYR A 89 -5.93 -6.80 0.12
N ILE A 90 -5.12 -5.79 -0.18
CA ILE A 90 -5.05 -5.12 -1.48
C ILE A 90 -3.70 -5.45 -2.11
N LEU A 91 -3.72 -6.04 -3.30
CA LEU A 91 -2.53 -6.36 -4.08
C LEU A 91 -2.43 -5.38 -5.27
N LEU A 92 -1.27 -4.77 -5.42
CA LEU A 92 -0.96 -3.90 -6.55
C LEU A 92 -0.09 -4.64 -7.56
N THR A 93 -0.41 -4.48 -8.85
CA THR A 93 0.43 -4.97 -9.97
C THR A 93 0.43 -3.92 -11.06
N LYS A 94 1.52 -3.78 -11.79
CA LYS A 94 1.60 -2.83 -12.92
C LYS A 94 1.02 -3.45 -14.18
N PHE A 95 0.46 -2.63 -15.05
CA PHE A 95 -0.09 -3.05 -16.34
C PHE A 95 0.96 -3.75 -17.22
N ASP A 96 2.18 -3.17 -17.30
CA ASP A 96 3.27 -3.69 -18.12
C ASP A 96 4.15 -4.73 -17.39
N ASP A 97 3.83 -5.04 -16.13
CA ASP A 97 4.61 -5.93 -15.27
C ASP A 97 3.66 -6.62 -14.28
N LEU A 98 2.86 -7.54 -14.83
CA LEU A 98 1.88 -8.29 -14.04
C LEU A 98 2.60 -9.35 -13.18
N TYR A 99 2.21 -9.46 -11.92
CA TYR A 99 2.76 -10.51 -11.04
C TYR A 99 2.56 -11.93 -11.59
N SER A 100 1.59 -12.14 -12.47
CA SER A 100 1.33 -13.44 -13.14
C SER A 100 2.42 -13.81 -14.14
N ASP A 101 3.11 -12.84 -14.68
CA ASP A 101 4.12 -13.03 -15.72
C ASP A 101 5.54 -13.08 -15.15
N ASP A 102 5.71 -12.75 -13.84
CA ASP A 102 6.99 -12.69 -13.14
C ASP A 102 7.27 -13.98 -12.34
N PHE A 103 8.53 -14.20 -11.98
CA PHE A 103 9.03 -15.35 -11.23
C PHE A 103 9.49 -14.95 -9.83
N VAL A 104 9.62 -15.96 -8.95
CA VAL A 104 10.14 -15.75 -7.60
C VAL A 104 11.65 -15.49 -7.64
N LEU A 105 12.15 -14.64 -6.74
CA LEU A 105 13.58 -14.43 -6.53
C LEU A 105 14.34 -15.78 -6.42
N PRO A 106 15.55 -15.90 -6.99
CA PRO A 106 16.32 -14.84 -7.66
C PRO A 106 16.04 -14.69 -9.17
N THR A 107 15.19 -15.55 -9.75
CA THR A 107 14.92 -15.58 -11.20
C THR A 107 14.05 -14.41 -11.68
N GLY A 108 13.20 -13.87 -10.81
CA GLY A 108 12.35 -12.72 -11.06
C GLY A 108 12.31 -11.80 -9.85
N ASN A 109 11.25 -10.98 -9.71
CA ASN A 109 11.12 -9.98 -8.66
C ASN A 109 10.10 -10.34 -7.57
N LEU A 110 9.40 -11.47 -7.72
CA LEU A 110 8.40 -11.87 -6.74
C LEU A 110 9.07 -12.33 -5.44
N ARG A 111 8.60 -11.81 -4.32
CA ARG A 111 9.04 -12.19 -2.96
C ARG A 111 8.35 -13.46 -2.44
N GLU A 112 7.29 -13.90 -3.11
CA GLU A 112 6.55 -15.13 -2.82
C GLU A 112 5.93 -15.70 -4.10
N SER A 113 5.47 -16.94 -4.06
CA SER A 113 4.84 -17.58 -5.23
C SER A 113 3.58 -16.82 -5.67
N ARG A 114 3.26 -16.89 -6.97
CA ARG A 114 2.03 -16.31 -7.56
C ARG A 114 0.76 -16.74 -6.82
N GLY A 115 0.77 -17.92 -6.22
CA GLY A 115 -0.33 -18.44 -5.39
C GLY A 115 -0.64 -17.57 -4.17
N GLY A 116 0.31 -16.78 -3.69
CA GLY A 116 0.09 -15.80 -2.63
C GLY A 116 -0.97 -14.75 -2.97
N ALA A 117 -1.15 -14.41 -4.24
CA ALA A 117 -2.17 -13.48 -4.71
C ALA A 117 -3.62 -13.91 -4.39
N LYS A 118 -3.86 -15.22 -4.14
CA LYS A 118 -5.19 -15.71 -3.71
C LYS A 118 -5.67 -15.12 -2.38
N ARG A 119 -4.76 -14.57 -1.57
CA ARG A 119 -5.13 -13.88 -0.31
C ARG A 119 -5.72 -12.50 -0.53
N ALA A 120 -5.47 -11.89 -1.69
CA ALA A 120 -5.99 -10.57 -2.00
C ALA A 120 -7.51 -10.60 -2.10
N HIS A 121 -8.18 -9.62 -1.48
CA HIS A 121 -9.59 -9.35 -1.69
C HIS A 121 -9.77 -8.39 -2.88
N ILE A 122 -8.81 -7.50 -3.03
CA ILE A 122 -8.78 -6.48 -4.10
C ILE A 122 -7.43 -6.58 -4.82
N ILE A 123 -7.48 -6.58 -6.15
CA ILE A 123 -6.31 -6.46 -7.01
C ILE A 123 -6.44 -5.16 -7.79
N ILE A 124 -5.43 -4.31 -7.76
CA ILE A 124 -5.41 -3.07 -8.54
C ILE A 124 -4.31 -3.16 -9.58
N VAL A 125 -4.71 -3.15 -10.85
CA VAL A 125 -3.78 -3.02 -11.97
C VAL A 125 -3.50 -1.54 -12.17
N THR A 126 -2.29 -1.12 -11.86
CA THR A 126 -1.85 0.28 -11.88
C THR A 126 -1.19 0.65 -13.19
N LYS A 127 -1.06 1.96 -13.46
CA LYS A 127 -0.40 2.51 -14.65
C LYS A 127 -1.03 2.03 -15.96
N CYS A 128 -2.33 1.79 -15.97
CA CYS A 128 -3.05 1.42 -17.17
C CYS A 128 -3.12 2.60 -18.17
N PRO A 129 -3.14 2.34 -19.48
CA PRO A 129 -3.56 3.33 -20.48
C PRO A 129 -4.96 3.88 -20.17
N ILE A 130 -5.21 5.14 -20.57
CA ILE A 130 -6.51 5.79 -20.33
C ILE A 130 -7.62 5.09 -21.13
N ASP A 131 -7.30 4.62 -22.33
CA ASP A 131 -8.19 3.99 -23.30
C ASP A 131 -8.19 2.47 -23.24
N LEU A 132 -7.88 1.88 -22.09
CA LEU A 132 -7.81 0.42 -21.91
C LEU A 132 -9.15 -0.24 -22.23
N SER A 133 -9.20 -1.02 -23.33
CA SER A 133 -10.41 -1.68 -23.82
C SER A 133 -10.96 -2.75 -22.85
N LEU A 134 -12.26 -3.01 -22.93
CA LEU A 134 -12.91 -4.06 -22.14
C LEU A 134 -12.32 -5.45 -22.42
N ALA A 135 -12.01 -5.75 -23.69
CA ALA A 135 -11.38 -7.01 -24.08
C ALA A 135 -10.01 -7.18 -23.39
N LYS A 136 -9.18 -6.14 -23.36
CA LYS A 136 -7.89 -6.18 -22.68
C LYS A 136 -8.03 -6.32 -21.16
N LYS A 137 -9.01 -5.67 -20.55
CA LYS A 137 -9.31 -5.84 -19.11
C LYS A 137 -9.69 -7.30 -18.78
N GLN A 138 -10.49 -7.94 -19.63
CA GLN A 138 -10.85 -9.35 -19.46
C GLN A 138 -9.66 -10.28 -19.64
N ASP A 139 -8.80 -10.01 -20.61
CA ASP A 139 -7.57 -10.76 -20.84
C ASP A 139 -6.62 -10.69 -19.62
N ILE A 140 -6.43 -9.49 -19.06
CA ILE A 140 -5.64 -9.31 -17.84
C ILE A 140 -6.24 -10.10 -16.67
N LYS A 141 -7.57 -10.05 -16.46
CA LYS A 141 -8.22 -10.83 -15.39
C LYS A 141 -7.96 -12.34 -15.55
N ARG A 142 -7.97 -12.86 -16.80
CA ARG A 142 -7.63 -14.26 -17.08
C ARG A 142 -6.17 -14.58 -16.73
N LYS A 143 -5.23 -13.72 -17.13
CA LYS A 143 -3.79 -13.88 -16.82
C LYS A 143 -3.55 -13.89 -15.31
N LEU A 144 -4.18 -13.00 -14.56
CA LEU A 144 -4.08 -12.90 -13.10
C LEU A 144 -4.73 -14.10 -12.38
N LYS A 145 -5.48 -14.95 -13.10
CA LYS A 145 -6.23 -16.10 -12.54
C LYS A 145 -7.13 -15.68 -11.37
N VAL A 146 -7.87 -14.59 -11.57
CA VAL A 146 -8.75 -13.99 -10.55
C VAL A 146 -9.84 -14.97 -10.15
N THR A 147 -10.09 -15.09 -8.85
CA THR A 147 -11.18 -15.91 -8.31
C THR A 147 -12.47 -15.08 -8.16
N SER A 148 -13.62 -15.75 -8.02
CA SER A 148 -14.93 -15.09 -7.82
C SER A 148 -15.01 -14.22 -6.55
N LYS A 149 -14.12 -14.43 -5.58
CA LYS A 149 -14.05 -13.66 -4.33
C LYS A 149 -13.19 -12.42 -4.42
N GLN A 150 -12.55 -12.17 -5.56
CA GLN A 150 -11.60 -11.07 -5.75
C GLN A 150 -12.17 -9.99 -6.65
N HIS A 151 -12.02 -8.74 -6.24
CA HIS A 151 -12.38 -7.58 -7.05
C HIS A 151 -11.15 -7.03 -7.76
N VAL A 152 -11.26 -6.75 -9.07
CA VAL A 152 -10.16 -6.18 -9.87
C VAL A 152 -10.51 -4.80 -10.34
N PHE A 153 -9.66 -3.84 -10.03
CA PHE A 153 -9.73 -2.46 -10.48
C PHE A 153 -8.56 -2.12 -11.39
N PHE A 154 -8.77 -1.17 -12.28
CA PHE A 154 -7.75 -0.64 -13.19
C PHE A 154 -7.61 0.85 -12.92
N SER A 155 -6.38 1.31 -12.73
CA SER A 155 -6.08 2.71 -12.48
C SER A 155 -5.05 3.24 -13.46
N THR A 156 -5.24 4.47 -13.89
CA THR A 156 -4.29 5.23 -14.71
C THR A 156 -3.64 6.34 -13.90
N ILE A 157 -2.49 6.85 -14.34
CA ILE A 157 -1.86 8.03 -13.76
C ILE A 157 -2.36 9.26 -14.53
N SER A 158 -2.95 10.19 -13.80
CA SER A 158 -3.31 11.50 -14.32
C SER A 158 -2.44 12.57 -13.65
N TYR A 159 -1.75 13.36 -14.45
CA TYR A 159 -0.99 14.50 -13.96
C TYR A 159 -1.87 15.74 -14.07
N HIS A 160 -2.21 16.35 -12.93
CA HIS A 160 -2.78 17.70 -12.95
C HIS A 160 -1.65 18.68 -13.24
N ASN A 161 -1.68 19.35 -14.38
CA ASN A 161 -0.87 20.55 -14.58
C ASN A 161 -1.30 21.54 -13.49
N LYS A 162 -0.44 21.76 -12.50
CA LYS A 162 -0.53 23.00 -11.71
C LYS A 162 -0.23 24.11 -12.71
N THR A 163 -1.26 24.77 -13.22
CA THR A 163 -1.12 26.11 -13.77
C THR A 163 -0.50 26.93 -12.65
N SER A 164 0.76 27.28 -12.85
CA SER A 164 1.45 28.29 -12.06
C SER A 164 0.62 29.57 -12.16
N GLY A 165 -0.23 29.81 -11.18
CA GLY A 165 -0.82 31.11 -10.96
C GLY A 165 0.35 32.03 -10.62
N ASN A 166 0.70 32.89 -11.55
CA ASN A 166 1.50 34.08 -11.32
C ASN A 166 0.77 34.99 -10.33
N GLN A 167 1.58 35.59 -9.48
CA GLN A 167 1.49 36.80 -8.70
C GLN A 167 1.35 36.56 -7.21
#